data_5c16defc996c2b75aca5f7dd8c66f538
#
_entry.id   5c16defc996c2b75aca5f7dd8c66f538
#
_cell.length_a   1.000
_cell.length_b   1.000
_cell.length_c   1.000
_cell.angle_alpha   90.00
_cell.angle_beta   90.00
_cell.angle_gamma   90.00
#
_symmetry.space_group_name_H-M   'P 1'
#
loop_
_entity.id
_entity.type
_entity.pdbx_description
1 polymer ?
#
loop_
_entity_poly.entity_id
_entity_poly.type
_entity_poly.pdbx_seq_one_letter_code
_entity_poly.pdbx_strand_id
1 'polypeptide(L)'
;MHKVIDNFLPEDEFTKIKDIMTSDAFPWFYTEGVGSKNDGAYFTHSLYRDFQKSSTFSNLIDSLMDKIKVYGIIRIKANLYLKTEQTIEHDYHVDYDFKHKGILFYINTNNGYTKLNTGEKIKSIANRVLFFDPSLEHCSGTCTDKNARINININYI
;
A
#
# COMPACT_ATOMS: atom_id res chain seq x y z
N MET A 1 11.25 -10.38 -10.25
CA MET A 1 10.06 -10.62 -11.11
C MET A 1 8.85 -10.10 -10.35
N HIS A 2 7.96 -9.32 -10.96
CA HIS A 2 6.73 -8.81 -10.35
C HIS A 2 5.52 -9.27 -11.18
N LYS A 3 4.30 -9.14 -10.61
CA LYS A 3 3.04 -9.45 -11.29
C LYS A 3 1.99 -8.41 -10.91
N VAL A 4 1.26 -7.92 -11.89
CA VAL A 4 0.15 -6.97 -11.71
C VAL A 4 -1.16 -7.66 -12.10
N ILE A 5 -2.20 -7.49 -11.28
CA ILE A 5 -3.54 -8.00 -11.56
C ILE A 5 -4.55 -6.87 -11.27
N ASP A 6 -5.35 -6.54 -12.28
CA ASP A 6 -6.47 -5.60 -12.17
C ASP A 6 -7.76 -6.31 -11.74
N ASN A 7 -8.70 -5.55 -11.18
CA ASN A 7 -9.99 -6.05 -10.69
C ASN A 7 -9.81 -7.29 -9.80
N PHE A 8 -8.91 -7.16 -8.82
CA PHE A 8 -8.45 -8.30 -8.04
C PHE A 8 -9.54 -8.88 -7.15
N LEU A 9 -10.30 -8.04 -6.43
CA LEU A 9 -11.47 -8.47 -5.65
C LEU A 9 -12.76 -8.30 -6.46
N PRO A 10 -13.83 -9.04 -6.12
CA PRO A 10 -15.19 -8.71 -6.54
C PRO A 10 -15.49 -7.24 -6.19
N GLU A 11 -16.27 -6.57 -7.04
CA GLU A 11 -16.49 -5.13 -6.92
C GLU A 11 -17.17 -4.73 -5.59
N ASP A 12 -18.10 -5.56 -5.11
CA ASP A 12 -18.78 -5.33 -3.83
C ASP A 12 -17.86 -5.44 -2.61
N GLU A 13 -16.90 -6.39 -2.64
CA GLU A 13 -15.89 -6.54 -1.60
C GLU A 13 -14.88 -5.39 -1.62
N PHE A 14 -14.42 -5.02 -2.82
CA PHE A 14 -13.53 -3.90 -3.01
C PHE A 14 -14.16 -2.58 -2.54
N THR A 15 -15.41 -2.33 -2.91
CA THR A 15 -16.15 -1.12 -2.56
C THR A 15 -16.27 -0.97 -1.04
N LYS A 16 -16.55 -2.06 -0.30
CA LYS A 16 -16.58 -2.03 1.18
C LYS A 16 -15.25 -1.58 1.77
N ILE A 17 -14.13 -2.12 1.27
CA ILE A 17 -12.79 -1.73 1.73
C ILE A 17 -12.54 -0.25 1.44
N LYS A 18 -12.78 0.18 0.22
CA LYS A 18 -12.56 1.56 -0.23
C LYS A 18 -13.40 2.54 0.58
N ASP A 19 -14.70 2.29 0.74
CA ASP A 19 -15.62 3.21 1.42
C ASP A 19 -15.25 3.39 2.88
N ILE A 20 -14.87 2.31 3.58
CA ILE A 20 -14.38 2.40 4.96
C ILE A 20 -13.07 3.19 5.01
N MET A 21 -12.09 2.87 4.17
CA MET A 21 -10.77 3.54 4.21
C MET A 21 -10.80 5.02 3.80
N THR A 22 -11.86 5.44 3.10
CA THR A 22 -12.07 6.84 2.69
C THR A 22 -13.10 7.57 3.54
N SER A 23 -13.68 6.92 4.57
CA SER A 23 -14.62 7.52 5.51
C SER A 23 -13.92 8.24 6.67
N ASP A 24 -14.66 9.07 7.38
CA ASP A 24 -14.20 9.76 8.59
C ASP A 24 -13.95 8.80 9.77
N ALA A 25 -14.45 7.57 9.69
CA ALA A 25 -14.31 6.57 10.75
C ALA A 25 -12.94 5.85 10.70
N PHE A 26 -12.25 5.84 9.55
CA PHE A 26 -10.97 5.16 9.41
C PHE A 26 -9.82 6.07 9.88
N PRO A 27 -9.13 5.74 11.00
CA PRO A 27 -8.10 6.62 11.56
C PRO A 27 -6.81 6.53 10.74
N TRP A 28 -6.27 7.70 10.41
CA TRP A 28 -4.97 7.87 9.78
C TRP A 28 -4.00 8.55 10.75
N PHE A 29 -2.83 7.96 10.93
CA PHE A 29 -1.80 8.43 11.87
C PHE A 29 -0.65 9.06 11.10
N TYR A 30 -0.24 10.25 11.53
CA TYR A 30 0.91 10.96 10.96
C TYR A 30 2.20 10.12 11.10
N THR A 31 2.98 10.05 10.04
CA THR A 31 4.27 9.36 9.98
C THR A 31 5.28 10.26 9.28
N GLU A 32 6.42 10.50 9.93
CA GLU A 32 7.54 11.22 9.32
C GLU A 32 8.26 10.31 8.32
N GLY A 33 8.45 10.82 7.10
CA GLY A 33 9.26 10.17 6.07
C GLY A 33 8.72 8.84 5.53
N VAL A 34 8.74 8.70 4.23
CA VAL A 34 8.30 7.50 3.52
C VAL A 34 9.42 6.46 3.45
N GLY A 35 10.55 6.80 2.82
CA GLY A 35 11.76 5.98 2.75
C GLY A 35 12.85 6.46 3.70
N SER A 36 12.91 7.76 3.96
CA SER A 36 13.82 8.40 4.92
C SER A 36 13.09 9.50 5.70
N LYS A 37 13.67 9.97 6.81
CA LYS A 37 13.08 11.05 7.63
C LYS A 37 12.88 12.37 6.88
N ASN A 38 13.63 12.59 5.81
CA ASN A 38 13.57 13.83 5.02
C ASN A 38 12.63 13.72 3.81
N ASP A 39 11.98 12.59 3.64
CA ASP A 39 11.26 12.18 2.44
C ASP A 39 9.76 12.60 2.44
N GLY A 40 9.43 13.60 3.22
CA GLY A 40 8.07 14.09 3.36
C GLY A 40 7.21 13.22 4.28
N ALA A 41 6.19 13.85 4.85
CA ALA A 41 5.25 13.17 5.74
C ALA A 41 4.13 12.47 4.95
N TYR A 42 3.62 11.40 5.51
CA TYR A 42 2.44 10.68 5.02
C TYR A 42 1.62 10.14 6.19
N PHE A 43 0.53 9.46 5.92
CA PHE A 43 -0.30 8.88 6.96
C PHE A 43 -0.35 7.37 6.83
N THR A 44 -0.39 6.68 7.97
CA THR A 44 -0.44 5.22 8.01
C THR A 44 -1.49 4.72 8.98
N HIS A 45 -1.91 3.47 8.77
CA HIS A 45 -2.67 2.72 9.74
C HIS A 45 -2.18 1.27 9.74
N SER A 46 -1.66 0.80 10.89
CA SER A 46 -1.21 -0.57 11.05
C SER A 46 -2.40 -1.50 11.25
N LEU A 47 -2.58 -2.48 10.35
CA LEU A 47 -3.65 -3.48 10.44
C LEU A 47 -3.16 -4.80 11.03
N TYR A 48 -1.88 -5.13 10.82
CA TYR A 48 -1.23 -6.32 11.38
C TYR A 48 0.22 -6.01 11.67
N ARG A 49 0.66 -6.29 12.90
CA ARG A 49 2.01 -6.02 13.37
C ARG A 49 2.32 -6.91 14.57
N ASP A 50 3.59 -7.26 14.75
CA ASP A 50 4.06 -8.05 15.88
C ASP A 50 3.27 -9.36 16.08
N PHE A 51 3.01 -10.04 14.95
CA PHE A 51 2.28 -11.32 14.86
C PHE A 51 0.81 -11.30 15.31
N GLN A 52 0.19 -10.12 15.33
CA GLN A 52 -1.23 -9.96 15.72
C GLN A 52 -1.95 -8.88 14.93
N LYS A 53 -3.28 -8.96 14.92
CA LYS A 53 -4.13 -7.88 14.43
C LYS A 53 -3.93 -6.68 15.35
N SER A 54 -3.55 -5.52 14.79
CA SER A 54 -3.18 -4.32 15.53
C SER A 54 -4.25 -3.21 15.49
N SER A 55 -5.40 -3.50 14.91
CA SER A 55 -6.50 -2.54 14.75
C SER A 55 -7.86 -3.26 14.74
N THR A 56 -8.91 -2.56 15.17
CA THR A 56 -10.31 -3.01 15.02
C THR A 56 -10.72 -3.10 13.54
N PHE A 57 -10.00 -2.41 12.66
CA PHE A 57 -10.20 -2.46 11.20
C PHE A 57 -9.44 -3.62 10.51
N SER A 58 -8.73 -4.46 11.27
CA SER A 58 -7.93 -5.54 10.67
C SER A 58 -8.75 -6.56 9.88
N ASN A 59 -10.04 -6.74 10.21
CA ASN A 59 -10.94 -7.65 9.48
C ASN A 59 -11.38 -7.09 8.11
N LEU A 60 -11.15 -5.80 7.86
CA LEU A 60 -11.49 -5.15 6.59
C LEU A 60 -10.84 -5.83 5.39
N ILE A 61 -9.68 -6.46 5.59
CA ILE A 61 -8.89 -7.08 4.53
C ILE A 61 -8.98 -8.61 4.52
N ASP A 62 -9.88 -9.21 5.28
CA ASP A 62 -9.97 -10.68 5.36
C ASP A 62 -10.23 -11.30 3.97
N SER A 63 -11.15 -10.73 3.17
CA SER A 63 -11.40 -11.19 1.80
C SER A 63 -10.15 -11.09 0.88
N LEU A 64 -9.35 -10.03 1.07
CA LEU A 64 -8.09 -9.87 0.35
C LEU A 64 -7.10 -10.96 0.77
N MET A 65 -6.97 -11.23 2.07
CA MET A 65 -6.06 -12.23 2.62
C MET A 65 -6.45 -13.65 2.20
N ASP A 66 -7.73 -13.98 2.22
CA ASP A 66 -8.26 -15.28 1.78
C ASP A 66 -7.92 -15.56 0.31
N LYS A 67 -8.03 -14.55 -0.54
CA LYS A 67 -7.72 -14.67 -1.96
C LYS A 67 -6.22 -14.84 -2.24
N ILE A 68 -5.36 -14.21 -1.44
CA ILE A 68 -3.91 -14.28 -1.60
C ILE A 68 -3.33 -15.61 -1.09
N LYS A 69 -3.98 -16.25 -0.11
CA LYS A 69 -3.53 -17.48 0.54
C LYS A 69 -2.12 -17.34 1.16
N VAL A 70 -1.95 -16.35 2.00
CA VAL A 70 -0.70 -16.07 2.71
C VAL A 70 -0.59 -16.91 3.96
N TYR A 71 0.57 -17.52 4.21
CA TYR A 71 0.81 -18.40 5.38
C TYR A 71 1.54 -17.71 6.54
N GLY A 72 2.39 -16.73 6.26
CA GLY A 72 3.15 -16.02 7.28
C GLY A 72 3.12 -14.52 7.05
N ILE A 73 2.26 -13.80 7.79
CA ILE A 73 2.16 -12.35 7.69
C ILE A 73 3.27 -11.73 8.56
N ILE A 74 4.05 -10.82 7.97
CA ILE A 74 5.04 -10.02 8.68
C ILE A 74 4.40 -8.70 9.13
N ARG A 75 3.79 -7.97 8.19
CA ARG A 75 3.14 -6.67 8.44
C ARG A 75 2.06 -6.39 7.41
N ILE A 76 0.99 -5.74 7.84
CA ILE A 76 -0.01 -5.13 6.96
C ILE A 76 -0.20 -3.69 7.39
N LYS A 77 0.02 -2.76 6.46
CA LYS A 77 -0.03 -1.33 6.70
C LYS A 77 -0.80 -0.63 5.59
N ALA A 78 -1.82 0.13 5.94
CA ALA A 78 -2.46 1.08 5.04
C ALA A 78 -1.60 2.36 4.95
N ASN A 79 -1.46 2.94 3.77
CA ASN A 79 -0.71 4.17 3.51
C ASN A 79 -1.59 5.17 2.77
N LEU A 80 -1.52 6.43 3.16
CA LEU A 80 -2.15 7.57 2.52
C LEU A 80 -1.11 8.66 2.29
N TYR A 81 -0.88 8.99 1.03
CA TYR A 81 0.00 10.08 0.59
C TYR A 81 -0.87 11.22 0.09
N LEU A 82 -0.73 12.41 0.65
CA LEU A 82 -1.49 13.58 0.22
C LEU A 82 -1.09 14.01 -1.20
N LYS A 83 -2.01 14.69 -1.86
CA LYS A 83 -1.77 15.39 -3.11
C LYS A 83 -0.62 16.38 -2.97
N THR A 84 0.20 16.47 -4.02
CA THR A 84 1.24 17.48 -4.18
C THR A 84 1.03 18.27 -5.45
N GLU A 85 1.61 19.48 -5.57
CA GLU A 85 1.51 20.29 -6.79
C GLU A 85 2.21 19.63 -7.98
N GLN A 86 3.35 19.01 -7.71
CA GLN A 86 4.10 18.21 -8.67
C GLN A 86 4.33 16.82 -8.07
N THR A 87 4.45 15.80 -8.91
CA THR A 87 4.77 14.45 -8.41
C THR A 87 6.13 14.45 -7.74
N ILE A 88 6.14 14.12 -6.45
CA ILE A 88 7.35 13.89 -5.66
C ILE A 88 7.61 12.40 -5.67
N GLU A 89 8.78 12.01 -6.16
CA GLU A 89 9.28 10.64 -6.06
C GLU A 89 10.08 10.51 -4.77
N HIS A 90 9.62 9.66 -3.86
CA HIS A 90 10.26 9.44 -2.56
C HIS A 90 11.58 8.68 -2.72
N ASP A 91 12.38 8.65 -1.65
CA ASP A 91 13.63 7.90 -1.62
C ASP A 91 13.40 6.40 -1.82
N TYR A 92 14.36 5.76 -2.49
CA TYR A 92 14.36 4.30 -2.61
C TYR A 92 14.60 3.67 -1.24
N HIS A 93 13.85 2.62 -0.95
CA HIS A 93 13.98 1.85 0.28
C HIS A 93 13.65 0.37 0.05
N VAL A 94 13.97 -0.45 1.01
CA VAL A 94 13.50 -1.83 1.16
C VAL A 94 12.56 -1.89 2.36
N ASP A 95 11.54 -2.75 2.32
CA ASP A 95 10.65 -2.89 3.48
C ASP A 95 11.35 -3.60 4.65
N TYR A 96 12.17 -4.61 4.35
CA TYR A 96 13.04 -5.35 5.27
C TYR A 96 14.29 -5.82 4.53
N ASP A 97 15.39 -6.02 5.25
CA ASP A 97 16.71 -6.41 4.73
C ASP A 97 16.85 -7.92 4.44
N PHE A 98 15.79 -8.70 4.67
CA PHE A 98 15.73 -10.13 4.36
C PHE A 98 14.73 -10.41 3.24
N LYS A 99 14.95 -11.52 2.52
CA LYS A 99 14.09 -11.91 1.40
C LYS A 99 12.70 -12.30 1.88
N HIS A 100 11.68 -11.65 1.35
CA HIS A 100 10.28 -11.90 1.62
C HIS A 100 9.44 -11.52 0.41
N LYS A 101 8.13 -11.69 0.49
CA LYS A 101 7.17 -11.33 -0.56
C LYS A 101 6.38 -10.10 -0.15
N GLY A 102 6.01 -9.29 -1.12
CA GLY A 102 5.20 -8.10 -0.91
C GLY A 102 4.03 -7.99 -1.84
N ILE A 103 3.01 -7.33 -1.34
CA ILE A 103 1.82 -6.96 -2.09
C ILE A 103 1.53 -5.49 -1.83
N LEU A 104 1.23 -4.75 -2.91
CA LEU A 104 0.55 -3.47 -2.82
C LEU A 104 -0.83 -3.61 -3.43
N PHE A 105 -1.86 -3.33 -2.64
CA PHE A 105 -3.26 -3.27 -3.07
C PHE A 105 -3.70 -1.81 -3.13
N TYR A 106 -4.01 -1.34 -4.34
CA TYR A 106 -4.36 0.05 -4.59
C TYR A 106 -5.85 0.31 -4.37
N ILE A 107 -6.16 1.30 -3.53
CA ILE A 107 -7.53 1.62 -3.11
C ILE A 107 -8.20 2.60 -4.06
N ASN A 108 -7.42 3.51 -4.68
CA ASN A 108 -7.98 4.50 -5.58
C ASN A 108 -7.12 4.71 -6.83
N THR A 109 -7.79 5.08 -7.93
CA THR A 109 -7.12 5.44 -9.18
C THR A 109 -6.63 6.88 -9.10
N ASN A 110 -5.34 7.07 -9.38
CA ASN A 110 -4.69 8.36 -9.46
C ASN A 110 -3.42 8.27 -10.32
N ASN A 111 -2.78 9.40 -10.64
CA ASN A 111 -1.56 9.43 -11.44
C ASN A 111 -0.25 9.13 -10.67
N GLY A 112 -0.34 8.89 -9.35
CA GLY A 112 0.77 8.40 -8.56
C GLY A 112 1.13 6.94 -8.90
N TYR A 113 2.28 6.49 -8.44
CA TYR A 113 2.81 5.18 -8.82
C TYR A 113 3.71 4.56 -7.74
N THR A 114 4.02 3.30 -7.92
CA THR A 114 5.13 2.61 -7.27
C THR A 114 6.20 2.36 -8.32
N LYS A 115 7.45 2.74 -8.05
CA LYS A 115 8.58 2.52 -8.95
C LYS A 115 9.46 1.42 -8.39
N LEU A 116 9.73 0.42 -9.20
CA LEU A 116 10.57 -0.72 -8.86
C LEU A 116 12.04 -0.41 -9.16
N ASN A 117 12.95 -1.23 -8.63
CA ASN A 117 14.40 -1.12 -8.88
C ASN A 117 14.77 -1.23 -10.36
N THR A 118 13.91 -1.81 -11.19
CA THR A 118 14.06 -1.86 -12.65
C THR A 118 13.79 -0.52 -13.34
N GLY A 119 13.30 0.49 -12.62
CA GLY A 119 12.81 1.76 -13.16
C GLY A 119 11.35 1.72 -13.62
N GLU A 120 10.72 0.55 -13.62
CA GLU A 120 9.32 0.41 -14.04
C GLU A 120 8.36 1.06 -13.05
N LYS A 121 7.40 1.83 -13.56
CA LYS A 121 6.38 2.55 -12.79
C LYS A 121 5.04 1.83 -12.87
N ILE A 122 4.58 1.33 -11.75
CA ILE A 122 3.27 0.67 -11.62
C ILE A 122 2.25 1.73 -11.16
N LYS A 123 1.32 2.06 -12.05
CA LYS A 123 0.27 3.09 -11.80
C LYS A 123 -0.69 2.65 -10.70
N SER A 124 -1.11 3.62 -9.86
CA SER A 124 -2.19 3.42 -8.89
C SER A 124 -3.53 3.34 -9.60
N ILE A 125 -4.10 2.14 -9.70
CA ILE A 125 -5.43 1.87 -10.23
C ILE A 125 -6.24 1.17 -9.14
N ALA A 126 -7.46 1.64 -8.89
CA ALA A 126 -8.35 1.04 -7.91
C ALA A 126 -8.56 -0.45 -8.17
N ASN A 127 -8.57 -1.26 -7.10
CA ASN A 127 -8.70 -2.71 -7.16
C ASN A 127 -7.57 -3.43 -7.96
N ARG A 128 -6.41 -2.79 -8.07
CA ARG A 128 -5.17 -3.41 -8.63
C ARG A 128 -4.32 -3.96 -7.51
N VAL A 129 -3.72 -5.13 -7.74
CA VAL A 129 -2.69 -5.71 -6.89
C VAL A 129 -1.36 -5.78 -7.65
N LEU A 130 -0.30 -5.36 -6.99
CA LEU A 130 1.08 -5.59 -7.39
C LEU A 130 1.70 -6.62 -6.44
N PHE A 131 2.15 -7.76 -6.97
CA PHE A 131 3.02 -8.73 -6.28
C PHE A 131 4.46 -8.43 -6.65
N PHE A 132 5.34 -8.30 -5.68
CA PHE A 132 6.75 -7.97 -5.93
C PHE A 132 7.65 -8.48 -4.79
N ASP A 133 8.94 -8.30 -4.92
CA ASP A 133 9.94 -8.58 -3.89
C ASP A 133 10.32 -7.26 -3.20
N PRO A 134 9.79 -6.94 -2.01
CA PRO A 134 10.05 -5.68 -1.33
C PRO A 134 11.38 -5.66 -0.54
N SER A 135 12.17 -6.73 -0.59
CA SER A 135 13.57 -6.73 -0.21
C SER A 135 14.49 -6.12 -1.28
N LEU A 136 13.93 -5.82 -2.47
CA LEU A 136 14.59 -5.03 -3.50
C LEU A 136 14.13 -3.57 -3.40
N GLU A 137 15.03 -2.66 -3.73
CA GLU A 137 14.77 -1.22 -3.68
C GLU A 137 13.55 -0.84 -4.52
N HIS A 138 12.69 -0.05 -3.95
CA HIS A 138 11.52 0.52 -4.60
C HIS A 138 11.16 1.86 -3.94
N CYS A 139 10.37 2.67 -4.65
CA CYS A 139 9.90 3.93 -4.09
C CYS A 139 8.47 4.24 -4.52
N SER A 140 7.86 5.24 -3.92
CA SER A 140 6.52 5.71 -4.28
C SER A 140 6.56 7.13 -4.85
N GLY A 141 5.68 7.41 -5.81
CA GLY A 141 5.42 8.76 -6.31
C GLY A 141 4.06 9.25 -5.80
N THR A 142 4.01 10.52 -5.38
CA THR A 142 2.75 11.17 -4.99
C THR A 142 1.83 11.37 -6.18
N CYS A 143 0.56 11.68 -5.93
CA CYS A 143 -0.39 12.05 -6.98
C CYS A 143 -0.63 13.56 -7.03
N THR A 144 -1.05 14.04 -8.21
CA THR A 144 -1.38 15.46 -8.44
C THR A 144 -2.84 15.66 -8.87
N ASP A 145 -3.56 14.59 -9.19
CA ASP A 145 -4.90 14.59 -9.79
C ASP A 145 -6.02 14.18 -8.82
N LYS A 146 -5.68 13.67 -7.64
CA LYS A 146 -6.61 13.25 -6.58
C LYS A 146 -6.13 13.78 -5.22
N ASN A 147 -7.02 13.95 -4.25
CA ASN A 147 -6.68 14.47 -2.92
C ASN A 147 -5.65 13.61 -2.18
N ALA A 148 -5.67 12.31 -2.43
CA ALA A 148 -4.69 11.38 -1.86
C ALA A 148 -4.48 10.15 -2.76
N ARG A 149 -3.33 9.52 -2.61
CA ARG A 149 -3.02 8.17 -3.08
C ARG A 149 -3.08 7.22 -1.90
N ILE A 150 -3.91 6.18 -2.00
CA ILE A 150 -4.15 5.23 -0.90
C ILE A 150 -3.83 3.81 -1.38
N ASN A 151 -3.09 3.07 -0.57
CA ASN A 151 -2.82 1.65 -0.79
C ASN A 151 -2.67 0.87 0.53
N ILE A 152 -2.73 -0.46 0.44
CA ILE A 152 -2.38 -1.38 1.53
C ILE A 152 -1.10 -2.12 1.12
N ASN A 153 -0.09 -2.04 1.98
CA ASN A 153 1.17 -2.77 1.85
C ASN A 153 1.11 -4.01 2.75
N ILE A 154 1.38 -5.19 2.17
CA ILE A 154 1.38 -6.48 2.87
C ILE A 154 2.73 -7.13 2.66
N ASN A 155 3.44 -7.43 3.74
CA ASN A 155 4.68 -8.18 3.74
C ASN A 155 4.46 -9.56 4.35
N TYR A 156 4.94 -10.62 3.67
CA TYR A 156 4.69 -12.01 4.06
C TYR A 156 5.78 -12.97 3.56
N ILE A 157 5.80 -14.17 4.11
CA ILE A 157 6.73 -15.25 3.74
C ILE A 157 6.04 -16.27 2.84
#